data_047cac4d766e53dc5208c64b728bed83
#
_entry.id   047cac4d766e53dc5208c64b728bed83
#
_cell.length_a   1.000
_cell.length_b   1.000
_cell.length_c   1.000
_cell.angle_alpha   90.00
_cell.angle_beta   90.00
_cell.angle_gamma   90.00
#
_symmetry.space_group_name_H-M   'P 1'
#
loop_
_entity.id
_entity.type
_entity.pdbx_description
1 polymer ?
#
loop_
_entity_poly.entity_id
_entity_poly.type
_entity_poly.pdbx_seq_one_letter_code
_entity_poly.pdbx_strand_id
1 'polypeptide(L)'
;MQVDIYEVGGADKAAVWKVFRKYHYLNTEMHPASRQFVGVMNGELVCHTGIIQFPLRKGWKRVHRLVVLPDYQGVGIGTTFIQKVAEIITSEGLRLNLTTTTPALTKALLRNPCWALCRYGRSKSGYAAQMGQVHLDKAKSDNRITYSFNYVPPHKSE
;
A
#
# COMPACT_ATOMS: atom_id res chain seq x y z
N MET A 1 21.68 -0.66 0.36
CA MET A 1 20.67 0.34 0.81
C MET A 1 19.82 -0.32 1.88
N GLN A 2 19.86 0.25 3.07
CA GLN A 2 19.14 -0.30 4.24
C GLN A 2 18.01 0.64 4.64
N VAL A 3 16.80 0.07 4.71
CA VAL A 3 15.61 0.75 5.23
C VAL A 3 15.17 0.01 6.48
N ASP A 4 15.15 0.70 7.60
CA ASP A 4 14.64 0.16 8.85
C ASP A 4 13.14 0.39 8.96
N ILE A 5 12.42 -0.60 9.42
CA ILE A 5 10.95 -0.59 9.45
C ILE A 5 10.46 -0.51 10.89
N TYR A 6 9.54 0.40 11.14
CA TYR A 6 8.90 0.55 12.46
C TYR A 6 7.39 0.60 12.31
N GLU A 7 6.68 -0.08 13.19
CA GLU A 7 5.24 0.11 13.34
C GLU A 7 4.97 1.33 14.21
N VAL A 8 4.08 2.20 13.77
CA VAL A 8 3.77 3.45 14.45
C VAL A 8 2.74 3.21 15.54
N GLY A 9 3.05 3.59 16.78
CA GLY A 9 2.12 3.53 17.90
C GLY A 9 0.94 4.50 17.76
N GLY A 10 -0.18 4.20 18.43
CA GLY A 10 -1.42 4.96 18.28
C GLY A 10 -1.29 6.46 18.53
N ALA A 11 -0.49 6.87 19.53
CA ALA A 11 -0.28 8.29 19.86
C ALA A 11 0.49 9.04 18.77
N ASP A 12 1.33 8.37 17.99
CA ASP A 12 2.21 8.99 16.99
C ASP A 12 1.62 8.99 15.58
N LYS A 13 0.52 8.27 15.34
CA LYS A 13 -0.07 8.09 14.00
C LYS A 13 -0.39 9.42 13.31
N ALA A 14 -1.01 10.34 14.03
CA ALA A 14 -1.40 11.64 13.48
C ALA A 14 -0.18 12.50 13.11
N ALA A 15 0.84 12.50 13.94
CA ALA A 15 2.07 13.26 13.71
C ALA A 15 2.85 12.71 12.52
N VAL A 16 2.97 11.39 12.42
CA VAL A 16 3.63 10.73 11.29
C VAL A 16 2.87 10.97 9.99
N TRP A 17 1.54 10.84 10.01
CA TRP A 17 0.74 11.06 8.81
C TRP A 17 0.83 12.50 8.28
N LYS A 18 1.00 13.49 9.13
CA LYS A 18 1.23 14.88 8.69
C LYS A 18 2.41 15.04 7.76
N VAL A 19 3.46 14.24 7.93
CA VAL A 19 4.64 14.26 7.06
C VAL A 19 4.31 13.77 5.66
N PHE A 20 3.46 12.76 5.54
CA PHE A 20 3.22 12.05 4.29
C PHE A 20 1.95 12.46 3.54
N ARG A 21 0.94 12.99 4.24
CA ARG A 21 -0.40 13.23 3.66
C ARG A 21 -0.41 14.08 2.40
N LYS A 22 0.46 15.06 2.32
CA LYS A 22 0.53 15.98 1.17
C LYS A 22 1.02 15.31 -0.12
N TYR A 23 1.64 14.15 0.00
CA TYR A 23 2.15 13.38 -1.14
C TYR A 23 1.17 12.31 -1.62
N HIS A 24 0.05 12.15 -0.94
CA HIS A 24 -0.99 11.24 -1.37
C HIS A 24 -2.05 11.96 -2.22
N TYR A 25 -2.24 11.53 -3.44
CA TYR A 25 -3.00 12.27 -4.46
C TYR A 25 -4.54 12.14 -4.39
N LEU A 26 -5.09 11.09 -3.75
CA LEU A 26 -6.54 10.83 -3.77
C LEU A 26 -7.29 11.34 -2.54
N ASN A 27 -6.68 11.22 -1.37
CA ASN A 27 -7.30 11.56 -0.10
C ASN A 27 -6.23 11.84 0.94
N THR A 28 -6.42 12.88 1.73
CA THR A 28 -5.51 13.28 2.79
C THR A 28 -5.76 12.57 4.12
N GLU A 29 -6.85 11.81 4.22
CA GLU A 29 -7.23 11.13 5.46
C GLU A 29 -6.72 9.68 5.49
N MET A 30 -6.19 9.27 6.63
CA MET A 30 -5.81 7.89 6.91
C MET A 30 -6.99 7.18 7.58
N HIS A 31 -7.25 5.93 7.17
CA HIS A 31 -8.28 5.13 7.81
C HIS A 31 -7.98 4.95 9.31
N PRO A 32 -8.92 5.27 10.22
CA PRO A 32 -8.67 5.28 11.67
C PRO A 32 -8.18 3.93 12.23
N ALA A 33 -8.66 2.83 11.68
CA ALA A 33 -8.28 1.48 12.11
C ALA A 33 -7.03 0.93 11.39
N SER A 34 -6.31 1.76 10.62
CA SER A 34 -5.11 1.32 9.93
C SER A 34 -3.96 1.06 10.90
N ARG A 35 -3.23 -0.02 10.67
CA ARG A 35 -1.86 -0.16 11.17
C ARG A 35 -0.95 0.66 10.26
N GLN A 36 -0.03 1.38 10.85
CA GLN A 36 0.87 2.25 10.10
C GLN A 36 2.31 1.80 10.31
N PHE A 37 3.06 1.73 9.22
CA PHE A 37 4.49 1.43 9.22
C PHE A 37 5.25 2.56 8.56
N VAL A 38 6.43 2.83 9.04
CA VAL A 38 7.37 3.78 8.44
C VAL A 38 8.67 3.11 8.11
N GLY A 39 9.27 3.56 7.02
CA GLY A 39 10.66 3.25 6.69
C GLY A 39 11.55 4.42 7.06
N VAL A 40 12.64 4.10 7.71
CA VAL A 40 13.66 5.07 8.13
C VAL A 40 14.98 4.74 7.45
N MET A 41 15.62 5.74 6.89
CA MET A 41 16.95 5.63 6.29
C MET A 41 17.81 6.77 6.76
N ASN A 42 19.00 6.45 7.31
CA ASN A 42 19.92 7.46 7.89
C ASN A 42 19.25 8.36 8.95
N GLY A 43 18.36 7.80 9.75
CA GLY A 43 17.64 8.54 10.80
C GLY A 43 16.47 9.40 10.33
N GLU A 44 16.13 9.37 9.03
CA GLU A 44 15.04 10.16 8.45
C GLU A 44 13.89 9.29 7.98
N LEU A 45 12.66 9.76 8.18
CA LEU A 45 11.46 9.14 7.62
C LEU A 45 11.47 9.28 6.10
N VAL A 46 11.41 8.16 5.38
CA VAL A 46 11.49 8.17 3.91
C VAL A 46 10.26 7.57 3.24
N CYS A 47 9.54 6.70 3.90
CA CYS A 47 8.32 6.09 3.37
C CYS A 47 7.34 5.70 4.48
N HIS A 48 6.10 5.51 4.07
CA HIS A 48 4.98 5.21 4.96
C HIS A 48 3.97 4.31 4.26
N THR A 49 3.36 3.42 5.01
CA THR A 49 2.20 2.65 4.55
C THR A 49 1.16 2.50 5.64
N GLY A 50 -0.10 2.47 5.24
CA GLY A 50 -1.22 2.07 6.07
C GLY A 50 -1.74 0.71 5.64
N ILE A 51 -2.00 -0.16 6.60
CA ILE A 51 -2.53 -1.50 6.39
C ILE A 51 -3.89 -1.61 7.06
N ILE A 52 -4.89 -2.04 6.31
CA ILE A 52 -6.27 -2.19 6.81
C ILE A 52 -6.75 -3.63 6.62
N GLN A 53 -7.85 -3.95 7.29
CA GLN A 53 -8.55 -5.22 7.05
C GLN A 53 -9.07 -5.25 5.61
N PHE A 54 -8.83 -6.35 4.90
CA PHE A 54 -9.44 -6.56 3.59
C PHE A 54 -10.94 -6.82 3.79
N PRO A 55 -11.83 -6.00 3.24
CA PRO A 55 -13.27 -6.20 3.42
C PRO A 55 -13.72 -7.60 3.02
N LEU A 56 -14.55 -8.23 3.86
CA LEU A 56 -15.15 -9.55 3.63
C LEU A 56 -14.17 -10.72 3.47
N ARG A 57 -12.88 -10.51 3.76
CA ARG A 57 -11.87 -11.56 3.67
C ARG A 57 -11.14 -11.72 5.00
N LYS A 58 -11.61 -12.65 5.81
CA LYS A 58 -10.97 -12.98 7.10
C LYS A 58 -9.53 -13.45 6.89
N GLY A 59 -8.62 -12.95 7.74
CA GLY A 59 -7.20 -13.29 7.67
C GLY A 59 -6.42 -12.56 6.59
N TRP A 60 -7.06 -11.69 5.84
CA TRP A 60 -6.44 -10.88 4.82
C TRP A 60 -6.35 -9.42 5.24
N LYS A 61 -5.20 -8.83 4.96
CA LYS A 61 -4.95 -7.40 5.05
C LYS A 61 -4.70 -6.83 3.67
N ARG A 62 -4.91 -5.54 3.52
CA ARG A 62 -4.54 -4.85 2.28
C ARG A 62 -3.81 -3.55 2.56
N VAL A 63 -2.95 -3.18 1.64
CA VAL A 63 -2.28 -1.89 1.64
C VAL A 63 -3.31 -0.81 1.32
N HIS A 64 -3.52 0.12 2.25
CA HIS A 64 -4.45 1.24 2.09
C HIS A 64 -3.76 2.46 1.49
N ARG A 65 -2.55 2.74 1.95
CA ARG A 65 -1.72 3.86 1.52
C ARG A 65 -0.27 3.41 1.42
N LEU A 66 0.43 3.88 0.42
CA LEU A 66 1.87 3.71 0.28
C LEU A 66 2.45 5.00 -0.27
N VAL A 67 3.33 5.62 0.47
CA VAL A 67 3.99 6.87 0.10
C VAL A 67 5.50 6.72 0.26
N VAL A 68 6.23 7.13 -0.75
CA VAL A 68 7.69 7.34 -0.69
C VAL A 68 7.93 8.83 -0.93
N LEU A 69 8.72 9.45 -0.07
CA LEU A 69 9.04 10.87 -0.23
C LEU A 69 9.76 11.13 -1.56
N PRO A 70 9.52 12.27 -2.21
CA PRO A 70 10.03 12.54 -3.57
C PRO A 70 11.53 12.32 -3.76
N ASP A 71 12.34 12.74 -2.80
CA ASP A 71 13.81 12.62 -2.88
C ASP A 71 14.30 11.16 -2.82
N TYR A 72 13.43 10.23 -2.47
CA TYR A 72 13.75 8.80 -2.31
C TYR A 72 13.04 7.92 -3.33
N GLN A 73 12.29 8.50 -4.26
CA GLN A 73 11.60 7.76 -5.32
C GLN A 73 12.58 7.31 -6.42
N GLY A 74 12.21 6.24 -7.12
CA GLY A 74 12.93 5.76 -8.29
C GLY A 74 14.18 4.89 -8.02
N VAL A 75 14.49 4.62 -6.74
CA VAL A 75 15.65 3.81 -6.34
C VAL A 75 15.30 2.49 -5.66
N GLY A 76 14.04 2.08 -5.75
CA GLY A 76 13.57 0.78 -5.22
C GLY A 76 13.22 0.76 -3.73
N ILE A 77 13.24 1.90 -3.04
CA ILE A 77 12.91 1.98 -1.61
C ILE A 77 11.49 1.52 -1.33
N GLY A 78 10.52 1.97 -2.11
CA GLY A 78 9.10 1.61 -1.94
C GLY A 78 8.87 0.11 -2.05
N THR A 79 9.51 -0.54 -3.01
CA THR A 79 9.41 -1.99 -3.20
C THR A 79 10.06 -2.76 -2.05
N THR A 80 11.25 -2.37 -1.64
CA THR A 80 11.94 -2.96 -0.48
C THR A 80 11.14 -2.78 0.80
N PHE A 81 10.60 -1.59 1.01
CA PHE A 81 9.78 -1.26 2.17
C PHE A 81 8.52 -2.12 2.25
N ILE A 82 7.73 -2.17 1.18
CA ILE A 82 6.48 -2.94 1.20
C ILE A 82 6.73 -4.45 1.28
N GLN A 83 7.84 -4.93 0.74
CA GLN A 83 8.29 -6.32 0.90
C GLN A 83 8.49 -6.66 2.38
N LYS A 84 9.22 -5.84 3.10
CA LYS A 84 9.48 -6.05 4.54
C LYS A 84 8.20 -5.94 5.38
N VAL A 85 7.31 -5.01 5.06
CA VAL A 85 6.00 -4.93 5.70
C VAL A 85 5.18 -6.20 5.45
N ALA A 86 5.20 -6.71 4.22
CA ALA A 86 4.52 -7.96 3.88
C ALA A 86 5.07 -9.16 4.67
N GLU A 87 6.37 -9.22 4.87
CA GLU A 87 7.03 -10.23 5.71
C GLU A 87 6.56 -10.16 7.16
N ILE A 88 6.42 -8.96 7.72
CA ILE A 88 5.88 -8.76 9.09
C ILE A 88 4.44 -9.26 9.17
N ILE A 89 3.57 -8.83 8.26
CA ILE A 89 2.16 -9.21 8.24
C ILE A 89 1.98 -10.73 8.10
N THR A 90 2.73 -11.34 7.20
CA THR A 90 2.64 -12.80 6.99
C THR A 90 3.26 -13.61 8.12
N SER A 91 4.24 -13.08 8.84
CA SER A 91 4.79 -13.71 10.04
C SER A 91 3.75 -13.84 11.17
N GLU A 92 2.73 -13.00 11.15
CA GLU A 92 1.60 -13.03 12.09
C GLU A 92 0.48 -14.01 11.66
N GLY A 93 0.68 -14.79 10.62
CA GLY A 93 -0.33 -15.71 10.08
C GLY A 93 -1.39 -15.03 9.21
N LEU A 94 -1.17 -13.80 8.80
CA LEU A 94 -2.07 -13.02 7.95
C LEU A 94 -1.56 -13.03 6.50
N ARG A 95 -2.42 -12.65 5.58
CA ARG A 95 -2.10 -12.48 4.16
C ARG A 95 -2.23 -11.02 3.76
N LEU A 96 -1.46 -10.60 2.77
CA LEU A 96 -1.43 -9.21 2.31
C LEU A 96 -1.73 -9.10 0.83
N ASN A 97 -2.64 -8.18 0.50
CA ASN A 97 -2.93 -7.74 -0.85
C ASN A 97 -2.50 -6.28 -1.04
N LEU A 98 -2.05 -5.96 -2.24
CA LEU A 98 -1.72 -4.60 -2.66
C LEU A 98 -2.35 -4.32 -4.01
N THR A 99 -3.08 -3.23 -4.13
CA THR A 99 -3.61 -2.74 -5.40
C THR A 99 -2.97 -1.39 -5.73
N THR A 100 -2.47 -1.26 -6.94
CA THR A 100 -1.77 -0.05 -7.38
C THR A 100 -2.14 0.35 -8.81
N THR A 101 -2.05 1.64 -9.09
CA THR A 101 -2.12 2.23 -10.43
C THR A 101 -0.76 2.76 -10.90
N THR A 102 0.25 2.72 -10.03
CA THR A 102 1.58 3.29 -10.30
C THR A 102 2.39 2.37 -11.21
N PRO A 103 2.78 2.81 -12.42
CA PRO A 103 3.49 1.95 -13.38
C PRO A 103 4.82 1.42 -12.85
N ALA A 104 5.60 2.25 -12.17
CA ALA A 104 6.90 1.85 -11.62
C ALA A 104 6.77 0.73 -10.59
N LEU A 105 5.83 0.86 -9.66
CA LEU A 105 5.56 -0.17 -8.65
C LEU A 105 5.03 -1.46 -9.30
N THR A 106 4.10 -1.34 -10.25
CA THR A 106 3.57 -2.47 -11.00
C THR A 106 4.68 -3.27 -11.69
N LYS A 107 5.58 -2.60 -12.40
CA LYS A 107 6.72 -3.25 -13.07
C LYS A 107 7.63 -3.98 -12.08
N ALA A 108 7.92 -3.35 -10.95
CA ALA A 108 8.76 -3.94 -9.92
C ALA A 108 8.12 -5.19 -9.29
N LEU A 109 6.83 -5.14 -8.99
CA LEU A 109 6.10 -6.27 -8.41
C LEU A 109 5.92 -7.43 -9.40
N LEU A 110 5.70 -7.15 -10.68
CA LEU A 110 5.62 -8.18 -11.73
C LEU A 110 6.90 -9.01 -11.86
N ARG A 111 8.05 -8.42 -11.55
CA ARG A 111 9.36 -9.07 -11.60
C ARG A 111 9.73 -9.78 -10.30
N ASN A 112 8.99 -9.54 -9.23
CA ASN A 112 9.30 -10.10 -7.92
C ASN A 112 8.51 -11.40 -7.70
N PRO A 113 9.18 -12.55 -7.52
CA PRO A 113 8.52 -13.84 -7.35
C PRO A 113 7.67 -13.95 -6.08
N CYS A 114 7.88 -13.06 -5.10
CA CYS A 114 7.08 -13.01 -3.88
C CYS A 114 5.75 -12.28 -4.06
N TRP A 115 5.47 -11.72 -5.23
CA TRP A 115 4.22 -11.04 -5.52
C TRP A 115 3.53 -11.66 -6.72
N ALA A 116 2.34 -12.20 -6.48
CA ALA A 116 1.53 -12.82 -7.52
C ALA A 116 0.44 -11.86 -7.99
N LEU A 117 0.42 -11.55 -9.28
CA LEU A 117 -0.66 -10.79 -9.90
C LEU A 117 -1.94 -11.62 -9.85
N CYS A 118 -2.96 -11.12 -9.17
CA CYS A 118 -4.24 -11.81 -9.04
C CYS A 118 -5.37 -11.15 -9.83
N ARG A 119 -5.23 -9.87 -10.15
CA ARG A 119 -6.25 -9.14 -10.91
C ARG A 119 -5.65 -7.90 -11.55
N TYR A 120 -6.11 -7.58 -12.77
CA TYR A 120 -5.84 -6.31 -13.41
C TYR A 120 -7.05 -5.89 -14.26
N GLY A 121 -7.18 -4.59 -14.48
CA GLY A 121 -8.21 -4.05 -15.33
C GLY A 121 -8.61 -2.63 -14.96
N ARG A 122 -9.49 -2.04 -15.76
CA ARG A 122 -10.09 -0.76 -15.44
C ARG A 122 -11.15 -0.95 -14.36
N SER A 123 -11.10 -0.14 -13.33
CA SER A 123 -12.16 -0.08 -12.34
C SER A 123 -13.46 0.36 -13.03
N LYS A 124 -14.38 -0.56 -13.20
CA LYS A 124 -15.76 -0.16 -13.54
C LYS A 124 -16.40 0.30 -12.24
N SER A 125 -16.77 1.55 -12.16
CA SER A 125 -17.55 2.12 -11.06
C SER A 125 -19.00 1.61 -11.08
N GLY A 126 -19.17 0.29 -11.03
CA GLY A 126 -20.49 -0.33 -10.95
C GLY A 126 -21.26 0.05 -9.69
N TYR A 127 -20.56 0.45 -8.65
CA TYR A 127 -21.18 0.82 -7.39
C TYR A 127 -21.76 2.24 -7.39
N ALA A 128 -21.14 3.16 -8.11
CA ALA A 128 -21.63 4.54 -8.23
C ALA A 128 -22.89 4.63 -9.12
N ALA A 129 -23.04 3.75 -10.09
CA ALA A 129 -24.20 3.69 -10.95
C ALA A 129 -25.47 3.19 -10.24
N GLN A 130 -25.34 2.40 -9.18
CA GLN A 130 -26.47 1.89 -8.41
C GLN A 130 -26.96 2.86 -7.32
N MET A 131 -26.13 3.76 -6.86
CA MET A 131 -26.49 4.71 -5.81
C MET A 131 -27.04 6.05 -6.32
N GLY A 132 -27.16 6.24 -7.64
CA GLY A 132 -27.89 7.35 -8.24
C GLY A 132 -27.45 8.75 -7.86
N GLN A 133 -26.26 8.93 -7.28
CA GLN A 133 -25.76 10.23 -6.87
C GLN A 133 -24.23 10.32 -6.86
N VAL A 134 -23.65 11.00 -7.82
CA VAL A 134 -23.34 12.42 -7.66
C VAL A 134 -21.98 12.71 -7.02
N HIS A 135 -21.33 13.64 -7.60
CA HIS A 135 -20.00 14.17 -7.37
C HIS A 135 -18.87 13.33 -7.93
N LEU A 136 -19.08 12.88 -9.14
CA LEU A 136 -18.16 12.13 -9.99
C LEU A 136 -16.97 12.96 -10.51
N ASP A 137 -16.92 14.25 -10.24
CA ASP A 137 -15.83 15.09 -10.70
C ASP A 137 -14.49 14.87 -9.98
N LYS A 138 -14.50 14.10 -8.88
CA LYS A 138 -13.27 13.75 -8.15
C LYS A 138 -12.76 12.34 -8.41
N ALA A 139 -13.50 11.51 -9.10
CA ALA A 139 -13.12 10.12 -9.36
C ALA A 139 -12.55 9.91 -10.77
N LYS A 140 -11.65 10.75 -11.20
CA LYS A 140 -10.87 10.53 -12.43
C LYS A 140 -9.92 9.32 -12.38
N SER A 141 -9.99 8.53 -11.31
CA SER A 141 -9.28 7.24 -11.23
C SER A 141 -9.95 6.14 -12.04
N ASP A 142 -11.18 6.33 -12.48
CA ASP A 142 -11.99 5.31 -13.19
C ASP A 142 -11.43 4.88 -14.54
N ASN A 143 -10.50 5.64 -15.13
CA ASN A 143 -9.86 5.30 -16.40
C ASN A 143 -8.46 4.69 -16.26
N ARG A 144 -7.95 4.51 -15.05
CA ARG A 144 -6.63 3.93 -14.84
C ARG A 144 -6.72 2.42 -14.70
N ILE A 145 -5.75 1.73 -15.30
CA ILE A 145 -5.61 0.30 -15.08
C ILE A 145 -5.04 0.09 -13.70
N THR A 146 -5.79 -0.67 -12.88
CA THR A 146 -5.32 -1.11 -11.57
C THR A 146 -4.77 -2.52 -11.65
N TYR A 147 -3.73 -2.77 -10.89
CA TYR A 147 -3.11 -4.08 -10.73
C TYR A 147 -3.18 -4.49 -9.27
N SER A 148 -3.67 -5.68 -9.00
CA SER A 148 -3.78 -6.24 -7.66
C SER A 148 -2.87 -7.44 -7.50
N PHE A 149 -2.06 -7.40 -6.45
CA PHE A 149 -1.08 -8.43 -6.15
C PHE A 149 -1.34 -9.02 -4.77
N ASN A 150 -1.07 -10.31 -4.64
CA ASN A 150 -0.99 -10.98 -3.35
C ASN A 150 0.46 -11.29 -3.02
N TYR A 151 0.86 -11.00 -1.79
CA TYR A 151 2.17 -11.44 -1.32
C TYR A 151 2.17 -12.94 -1.05
N VAL A 152 3.17 -13.61 -1.60
CA VAL A 152 3.41 -15.04 -1.43
C VAL A 152 4.77 -15.18 -0.73
N PRO A 153 4.80 -15.56 0.55
CA PRO A 153 6.07 -15.77 1.25
C PRO A 153 6.92 -16.81 0.51
N PRO A 154 8.23 -16.62 0.42
CA PRO A 154 9.09 -17.66 -0.10
C PRO A 154 8.95 -18.91 0.77
N HIS A 155 8.86 -20.07 0.13
CA HIS A 155 8.88 -21.35 0.84
C HIS A 155 10.18 -21.41 1.65
N LYS A 156 10.06 -21.57 2.96
CA LYS A 156 11.22 -21.99 3.75
C LYS A 156 11.56 -23.39 3.25
N SER A 157 12.66 -23.53 2.54
CA SER A 157 13.27 -24.86 2.35
C SER A 157 13.64 -25.36 3.73
N GLU A 158 12.96 -26.41 4.18
CA GLU A 158 13.35 -27.17 5.36
C GLU A 158 14.75 -27.76 5.18
#